data_d2136ba7a5abae3969d2e1ffe0597432
#
_entry.id   d2136ba7a5abae3969d2e1ffe0597432
#
_cell.length_a   1.000
_cell.length_b   1.000
_cell.length_c   1.000
_cell.angle_alpha   90.00
_cell.angle_beta   90.00
_cell.angle_gamma   90.00
#
_symmetry.space_group_name_H-M   'P 1'
#
loop_
_entity.id
_entity.type
_entity.pdbx_description
1 polymer ?
#
loop_
_entity_poly.entity_id
_entity_poly.type
_entity_poly.pdbx_seq_one_letter_code
_entity_poly.pdbx_strand_id
1 'polypeptide(L)'
;MLPHFFLGRPISAAASFSTLVKPITISLLCLAICACKSSEKTIKAGPHLPTPVFTTPLFGDKVWVFDPSMNPMAMQQKLDQLHAQQAYSEFSNQRYAILFKPGEYNLEVNVDYYVQALGLGRKPSDVVINGALQSTASTEGNKVTTMFWRGAENFLVKPSAKPMLWAVSQAAPYRRMHIKGDVQFDKGSWASGGYMANSIVEGQAGLTTGQQWFTRNSELGSWRGGNWNRVFVGVKGAPANDWPTSPTTVISTTPLVRDKPFLTLNKQGDYEVFVPALSTNSRGVSWRADETGELIPLSQFYIAYAGRDTSTTINNALMQGKHLLFTPGLYPLNEAIRIHRPNTVVLGLGLPTLIPENGTPAMVAADVGGLKIAGLMFDAGLMNSSVLLQLGQSKTHMSHADNPSSLNDIYCRVGGAIAGQTEVCVTINSNHVIADHFWLWRADHGVGADWQVNKSEHGLVVNGDDVTIYGLFNEHFQHYQTLWNGERGRTYFYQSEIPYKPPSIAAWNDNGAAGFASYKVANHVKQHSAWGLGIYSFFRGEPTVSNNVRLENAAEVPNSPNVHITHIANFAGLFGGINHVINGLGPATEVGELTLYHGVNPQPPKAAP
;
A
#
# COMPACT_ATOMS: atom_id res chain seq x y z
N MET A 1 14.29 -13.46 -26.69
CA MET A 1 15.70 -13.61 -26.27
C MET A 1 15.77 -13.27 -24.79
N LEU A 2 15.91 -14.28 -23.96
CA LEU A 2 16.06 -14.18 -22.50
C LEU A 2 17.54 -14.05 -22.17
N PRO A 3 17.96 -13.17 -21.25
CA PRO A 3 19.35 -13.13 -20.81
C PRO A 3 19.64 -14.25 -19.80
N HIS A 4 20.79 -14.86 -19.98
CA HIS A 4 21.32 -15.96 -19.19
C HIS A 4 21.53 -15.60 -17.72
N PHE A 5 21.14 -16.51 -16.82
CA PHE A 5 21.44 -16.49 -15.40
C PHE A 5 22.89 -16.88 -15.14
N PHE A 6 23.67 -16.04 -14.46
CA PHE A 6 24.97 -16.39 -13.88
C PHE A 6 24.77 -16.83 -12.42
N LEU A 7 25.08 -18.08 -12.15
CA LEU A 7 25.24 -18.65 -10.81
C LEU A 7 26.63 -18.29 -10.28
N GLY A 8 26.69 -17.39 -9.31
CA GLY A 8 27.92 -17.11 -8.54
C GLY A 8 28.14 -18.18 -7.47
N ARG A 9 29.29 -18.87 -7.51
CA ARG A 9 29.74 -19.83 -6.48
C ARG A 9 30.13 -19.12 -5.18
N PRO A 10 29.96 -19.72 -4.01
CA PRO A 10 30.46 -19.16 -2.75
C PRO A 10 31.98 -19.36 -2.66
N ILE A 11 32.70 -18.30 -2.34
CA ILE A 11 34.13 -18.36 -1.95
C ILE A 11 34.19 -18.28 -0.43
N SER A 12 34.61 -19.37 0.19
CA SER A 12 35.05 -19.39 1.58
C SER A 12 36.53 -18.96 1.65
N ALA A 13 36.83 -17.94 2.40
CA ALA A 13 38.18 -17.68 2.87
C ALA A 13 38.15 -17.01 4.24
N ALA A 14 38.47 -17.80 5.25
CA ALA A 14 38.86 -17.30 6.58
C ALA A 14 40.30 -16.76 6.48
N ALA A 15 40.48 -15.50 6.84
CA ALA A 15 41.83 -14.96 7.08
C ALA A 15 41.84 -14.25 8.44
N SER A 16 42.57 -14.86 9.34
CA SER A 16 42.96 -14.29 10.64
C SER A 16 43.99 -13.17 10.45
N PHE A 17 43.71 -11.99 11.00
CA PHE A 17 44.71 -10.94 11.16
C PHE A 17 45.07 -10.72 12.61
N SER A 18 46.36 -10.99 12.93
CA SER A 18 47.00 -10.66 14.19
C SER A 18 47.35 -9.17 14.26
N THR A 19 47.09 -8.59 15.40
CA THR A 19 47.45 -7.23 15.81
C THR A 19 48.96 -7.01 15.92
N LEU A 20 49.47 -5.95 15.29
CA LEU A 20 50.77 -5.36 15.58
C LEU A 20 50.60 -3.84 15.78
N VAL A 21 50.75 -3.42 17.02
CA VAL A 21 50.79 -2.01 17.44
C VAL A 21 52.24 -1.53 17.30
N LYS A 22 52.47 -0.41 16.59
CA LYS A 22 53.72 0.36 16.69
C LYS A 22 53.44 1.79 17.14
N PRO A 23 54.26 2.36 18.06
CA PRO A 23 54.02 3.69 18.58
C PRO A 23 54.55 4.77 17.62
N ILE A 24 53.76 5.85 17.47
CA ILE A 24 54.12 7.05 16.71
C ILE A 24 54.69 8.07 17.67
N THR A 25 55.93 8.46 17.42
CA THR A 25 56.71 9.49 18.12
C THR A 25 56.21 10.89 17.66
N ILE A 26 55.85 11.74 18.62
CA ILE A 26 55.47 13.14 18.40
C ILE A 26 56.73 13.99 18.31
N SER A 27 56.99 14.61 17.17
CA SER A 27 58.00 15.66 16.99
C SER A 27 57.32 17.03 17.08
N LEU A 28 57.70 17.81 18.07
CA LEU A 28 57.35 19.23 18.18
C LEU A 28 58.09 20.03 17.12
N LEU A 29 57.38 20.75 16.27
CA LEU A 29 57.94 21.75 15.38
C LEU A 29 57.41 23.12 15.80
N CYS A 30 58.32 23.98 16.32
CA CYS A 30 58.04 25.40 16.62
C CYS A 30 57.88 26.16 15.30
N LEU A 31 56.71 26.77 15.07
CA LEU A 31 56.53 27.74 14.01
C LEU A 31 56.41 29.16 14.56
N ALA A 32 57.25 30.02 14.05
CA ALA A 32 57.31 31.44 14.36
C ALA A 32 56.02 32.17 13.88
N ILE A 33 55.49 33.00 14.75
CA ILE A 33 54.30 33.84 14.50
C ILE A 33 54.72 35.05 13.69
N CYS A 34 54.29 35.11 12.44
CA CYS A 34 54.32 36.34 11.62
C CYS A 34 52.97 37.05 11.74
N ALA A 35 52.92 38.18 12.42
CA ALA A 35 51.71 38.95 12.63
C ALA A 35 51.35 39.73 11.37
N CYS A 36 50.41 39.23 10.57
CA CYS A 36 49.70 40.04 9.59
C CYS A 36 48.40 40.57 10.23
N LYS A 37 48.32 41.90 10.37
CA LYS A 37 47.07 42.60 10.71
C LYS A 37 46.06 42.41 9.57
N SER A 38 45.09 41.51 9.71
CA SER A 38 43.91 41.46 8.89
C SER A 38 42.85 42.36 9.51
N SER A 39 42.33 43.30 8.70
CA SER A 39 41.19 44.14 9.07
C SER A 39 39.94 43.22 9.16
N GLU A 40 39.45 43.01 10.36
CA GLU A 40 38.14 42.38 10.57
C GLU A 40 37.04 43.27 9.97
N LYS A 41 36.54 42.86 8.79
CA LYS A 41 35.22 43.31 8.35
C LYS A 41 34.21 42.61 9.26
N THR A 42 33.65 43.35 10.20
CA THR A 42 32.47 42.92 10.97
C THR A 42 31.34 42.65 9.99
N ILE A 43 31.12 41.39 9.66
CA ILE A 43 29.90 40.93 8.98
C ILE A 43 28.77 41.16 9.97
N LYS A 44 27.96 42.20 9.78
CA LYS A 44 26.70 42.34 10.51
C LYS A 44 25.88 41.08 10.29
N ALA A 45 25.66 40.31 11.33
CA ALA A 45 24.71 39.22 11.31
C ALA A 45 23.37 39.80 10.81
N GLY A 46 22.90 39.26 9.70
CA GLY A 46 21.55 39.61 9.21
C GLY A 46 20.52 39.23 10.28
N PRO A 47 19.30 39.78 10.21
CA PRO A 47 18.27 39.45 11.18
C PRO A 47 18.11 37.93 11.27
N HIS A 48 18.28 37.40 12.47
CA HIS A 48 17.98 35.99 12.76
C HIS A 48 16.51 35.74 12.44
N LEU A 49 16.22 35.16 11.30
CA LEU A 49 14.88 34.68 11.02
C LEU A 49 14.55 33.62 12.06
N PRO A 50 13.38 33.66 12.71
CA PRO A 50 12.98 32.67 13.68
C PRO A 50 13.03 31.28 13.06
N THR A 51 13.53 30.31 13.81
CA THR A 51 13.54 28.90 13.38
C THR A 51 12.11 28.47 13.06
N PRO A 52 11.83 27.95 11.84
CA PRO A 52 10.47 27.55 11.49
C PRO A 52 9.94 26.47 12.43
N VAL A 53 8.71 26.63 12.89
CA VAL A 53 7.99 25.64 13.67
C VAL A 53 7.17 24.80 12.70
N PHE A 54 7.56 23.53 12.52
CA PHE A 54 6.91 22.61 11.59
C PHE A 54 5.74 21.84 12.20
N THR A 55 5.60 21.83 13.53
CA THR A 55 4.54 21.11 14.24
C THR A 55 3.41 22.05 14.67
N THR A 56 2.23 21.52 14.83
CA THR A 56 1.07 22.23 15.36
C THR A 56 0.49 21.46 16.55
N PRO A 57 0.04 22.15 17.61
CA PRO A 57 -0.63 21.50 18.73
C PRO A 57 -1.84 20.65 18.31
N LEU A 58 -2.44 21.00 17.17
CA LEU A 58 -3.64 20.31 16.64
C LEU A 58 -3.36 18.86 16.22
N PHE A 59 -2.14 18.51 15.75
CA PHE A 59 -1.85 17.16 15.25
C PHE A 59 -0.67 16.49 15.98
N GLY A 60 -0.01 17.19 16.89
CA GLY A 60 1.15 16.66 17.62
C GLY A 60 2.46 16.72 16.83
N ASP A 61 3.49 16.10 17.38
CA ASP A 61 4.89 16.25 16.94
C ASP A 61 5.28 15.41 15.70
N LYS A 62 4.46 14.44 15.34
CA LYS A 62 4.69 13.55 14.18
C LYS A 62 3.98 14.03 12.90
N VAL A 63 3.24 15.11 12.98
CA VAL A 63 2.64 15.78 11.82
C VAL A 63 3.36 17.09 11.57
N TRP A 64 4.04 17.18 10.45
CA TRP A 64 4.76 18.40 10.05
C TRP A 64 3.97 19.15 8.99
N VAL A 65 3.79 20.45 9.22
CA VAL A 65 3.04 21.32 8.32
C VAL A 65 4.01 22.29 7.65
N PHE A 66 4.14 22.20 6.34
CA PHE A 66 4.92 23.09 5.51
C PHE A 66 4.02 24.21 4.97
N ASP A 67 4.52 25.44 5.07
CA ASP A 67 3.86 26.65 4.60
C ASP A 67 4.76 27.32 3.57
N PRO A 68 4.26 27.79 2.42
CA PRO A 68 5.09 28.38 1.37
C PRO A 68 5.85 29.63 1.80
N SER A 69 5.46 30.28 2.90
CA SER A 69 6.17 31.42 3.50
C SER A 69 7.42 31.03 4.30
N MET A 70 7.60 29.74 4.61
CA MET A 70 8.76 29.24 5.36
C MET A 70 10.04 29.30 4.52
N ASN A 71 11.20 29.40 5.21
CA ASN A 71 12.50 29.35 4.55
C ASN A 71 12.71 28.00 3.82
N PRO A 72 12.91 27.98 2.49
CA PRO A 72 13.07 26.74 1.73
C PRO A 72 14.24 25.86 2.18
N MET A 73 15.37 26.46 2.59
CA MET A 73 16.53 25.71 3.09
C MET A 73 16.22 24.99 4.40
N ALA A 74 15.48 25.65 5.31
CA ALA A 74 15.06 25.02 6.57
C ALA A 74 14.05 23.89 6.33
N MET A 75 13.13 24.07 5.37
CA MET A 75 12.20 23.00 4.96
C MET A 75 12.96 21.80 4.38
N GLN A 76 13.91 22.03 3.46
CA GLN A 76 14.72 20.97 2.86
C GLN A 76 15.53 20.23 3.92
N GLN A 77 16.21 20.96 4.80
CA GLN A 77 16.97 20.34 5.90
C GLN A 77 16.10 19.45 6.80
N LYS A 78 14.85 19.87 7.04
CA LYS A 78 13.89 19.07 7.82
C LYS A 78 13.49 17.79 7.10
N LEU A 79 13.27 17.84 5.77
CA LEU A 79 12.98 16.68 4.93
C LEU A 79 14.18 15.74 4.84
N ASP A 80 15.40 16.26 4.72
CA ASP A 80 16.63 15.48 4.67
C ASP A 80 16.88 14.71 5.99
N GLN A 81 16.55 15.33 7.13
CA GLN A 81 16.59 14.66 8.43
C GLN A 81 15.60 13.49 8.50
N LEU A 82 14.39 13.67 7.98
CA LEU A 82 13.38 12.60 7.93
C LEU A 82 13.84 11.47 7.01
N HIS A 83 14.36 11.80 5.83
CA HIS A 83 14.92 10.84 4.90
C HIS A 83 16.03 10.02 5.55
N ALA A 84 17.01 10.65 6.19
CA ALA A 84 18.08 9.96 6.89
C ALA A 84 17.58 9.00 8.00
N GLN A 85 16.46 9.34 8.63
CA GLN A 85 15.86 8.51 9.69
C GLN A 85 15.05 7.33 9.14
N GLN A 86 14.28 7.54 8.05
CA GLN A 86 13.24 6.61 7.61
C GLN A 86 13.59 5.81 6.35
N ALA A 87 14.62 6.22 5.58
CA ALA A 87 14.94 5.64 4.27
C ALA A 87 15.10 4.12 4.27
N TYR A 88 15.65 3.57 5.36
CA TYR A 88 15.99 2.14 5.48
C TYR A 88 15.32 1.47 6.68
N SER A 89 14.28 2.07 7.25
CA SER A 89 13.67 1.68 8.52
C SER A 89 12.39 0.87 8.31
N GLU A 90 12.49 -0.27 7.63
CA GLU A 90 11.36 -1.12 7.22
C GLU A 90 10.41 -1.51 8.37
N PHE A 91 10.94 -1.80 9.55
CA PHE A 91 10.15 -2.15 10.74
C PHE A 91 10.20 -1.06 11.83
N SER A 92 10.38 0.19 11.43
CA SER A 92 10.36 1.33 12.37
C SER A 92 9.05 1.41 13.15
N ASN A 93 9.14 1.80 14.42
CA ASN A 93 7.98 2.19 15.22
C ASN A 93 7.59 3.67 15.03
N GLN A 94 8.33 4.43 14.22
CA GLN A 94 8.03 5.82 13.90
C GLN A 94 7.04 5.93 12.74
N ARG A 95 6.18 6.94 12.80
CA ARG A 95 5.17 7.26 11.80
C ARG A 95 5.15 8.77 11.61
N TYR A 96 5.07 9.25 10.37
CA TYR A 96 5.05 10.68 10.07
C TYR A 96 4.04 11.02 8.98
N ALA A 97 3.38 12.16 9.13
CA ALA A 97 2.66 12.83 8.05
C ALA A 97 3.30 14.19 7.77
N ILE A 98 3.60 14.48 6.51
CA ILE A 98 4.08 15.78 6.05
C ILE A 98 2.98 16.44 5.22
N LEU A 99 2.42 17.52 5.75
CA LEU A 99 1.30 18.26 5.19
C LEU A 99 1.82 19.53 4.52
N PHE A 100 1.38 19.79 3.29
CA PHE A 100 1.76 21.01 2.56
C PHE A 100 0.54 21.90 2.36
N LYS A 101 0.57 23.12 2.90
CA LYS A 101 -0.46 24.12 2.63
C LYS A 101 -0.47 24.52 1.14
N PRO A 102 -1.58 25.04 0.61
CA PRO A 102 -1.62 25.56 -0.74
C PRO A 102 -0.50 26.57 -1.02
N GLY A 103 0.18 26.43 -2.16
CA GLY A 103 1.29 27.25 -2.60
C GLY A 103 2.36 26.51 -3.39
N GLU A 104 3.44 27.17 -3.73
CA GLU A 104 4.56 26.61 -4.51
C GLU A 104 5.80 26.41 -3.62
N TYR A 105 6.48 25.27 -3.82
CA TYR A 105 7.64 24.84 -3.06
C TYR A 105 8.76 24.39 -4.01
N ASN A 106 9.98 24.86 -3.77
CA ASN A 106 11.18 24.40 -4.46
C ASN A 106 11.89 23.40 -3.55
N LEU A 107 11.50 22.12 -3.63
CA LEU A 107 11.92 21.06 -2.69
C LEU A 107 12.11 19.71 -3.39
N GLU A 108 13.01 18.91 -2.84
CA GLU A 108 13.18 17.49 -3.13
C GLU A 108 12.60 16.68 -1.95
N VAL A 109 11.41 16.11 -2.15
CA VAL A 109 10.68 15.40 -1.11
C VAL A 109 10.85 13.90 -1.31
N ASN A 110 11.65 13.25 -0.46
CA ASN A 110 11.74 11.80 -0.40
C ASN A 110 10.66 11.26 0.53
N VAL A 111 9.88 10.29 0.05
CA VAL A 111 8.82 9.61 0.81
C VAL A 111 9.30 8.20 1.13
N ASP A 112 9.58 7.95 2.40
CA ASP A 112 10.21 6.75 2.89
C ASP A 112 9.27 5.91 3.74
N TYR A 113 9.78 4.87 4.43
CA TYR A 113 8.98 4.02 5.30
C TYR A 113 8.18 4.83 6.32
N TYR A 114 6.89 4.57 6.37
CA TYR A 114 5.92 5.20 7.30
C TYR A 114 5.86 6.73 7.21
N VAL A 115 6.17 7.26 6.04
CA VAL A 115 5.99 8.67 5.71
C VAL A 115 4.86 8.81 4.71
N GLN A 116 3.92 9.71 5.00
CA GLN A 116 2.86 10.09 4.07
C GLN A 116 2.95 11.59 3.77
N ALA A 117 3.11 11.95 2.48
CA ALA A 117 3.08 13.32 2.00
C ALA A 117 1.68 13.68 1.50
N LEU A 118 1.10 14.77 2.01
CA LEU A 118 -0.27 15.19 1.73
C LEU A 118 -0.33 16.68 1.37
N GLY A 119 -0.87 16.99 0.19
CA GLY A 119 -1.23 18.36 -0.18
C GLY A 119 -2.59 18.74 0.38
N LEU A 120 -2.67 19.86 1.09
CA LEU A 120 -3.88 20.36 1.75
C LEU A 120 -4.79 21.19 0.85
N GLY A 121 -4.57 21.16 -0.47
CA GLY A 121 -5.43 21.80 -1.44
C GLY A 121 -6.70 21.01 -1.75
N ARG A 122 -7.66 21.66 -2.39
CA ARG A 122 -8.87 20.99 -2.95
C ARG A 122 -8.55 20.25 -4.24
N LYS A 123 -7.55 20.72 -4.98
CA LYS A 123 -7.05 20.12 -6.23
C LYS A 123 -5.54 19.94 -6.13
N PRO A 124 -4.95 19.01 -6.86
CA PRO A 124 -3.49 18.85 -6.92
C PRO A 124 -2.74 20.12 -7.28
N SER A 125 -3.33 20.96 -8.14
CA SER A 125 -2.74 22.24 -8.57
C SER A 125 -2.62 23.29 -7.47
N ASP A 126 -3.26 23.10 -6.34
CA ASP A 126 -3.20 24.05 -5.22
C ASP A 126 -1.88 23.92 -4.46
N VAL A 127 -1.20 22.77 -4.56
CA VAL A 127 0.09 22.50 -3.91
C VAL A 127 1.09 22.05 -4.96
N VAL A 128 2.03 22.92 -5.30
CA VAL A 128 2.99 22.71 -6.38
C VAL A 128 4.38 22.43 -5.82
N ILE A 129 4.96 21.32 -6.21
CA ILE A 129 6.37 20.99 -5.95
C ILE A 129 7.18 21.21 -7.23
N ASN A 130 8.05 22.23 -7.23
CA ASN A 130 9.07 22.46 -8.26
C ASN A 130 10.33 21.71 -7.79
N GLY A 131 10.56 20.50 -8.27
CA GLY A 131 11.63 19.63 -7.77
C GLY A 131 11.25 18.16 -7.89
N ALA A 132 11.25 17.40 -6.79
CA ALA A 132 10.77 16.04 -6.79
C ALA A 132 9.86 15.71 -5.60
N LEU A 133 8.91 14.81 -5.84
CA LEU A 133 8.21 14.07 -4.81
C LEU A 133 8.33 12.59 -5.17
N GLN A 134 9.27 11.91 -4.52
CA GLN A 134 9.84 10.67 -5.01
C GLN A 134 10.06 9.63 -3.92
N SER A 135 10.26 8.38 -4.34
CA SER A 135 10.69 7.27 -3.49
C SER A 135 11.85 6.56 -4.18
N THR A 136 13.06 6.62 -3.60
CA THR A 136 14.29 6.16 -4.27
C THR A 136 15.20 5.30 -3.40
N ALA A 137 15.08 5.36 -2.06
CA ALA A 137 15.94 4.61 -1.15
C ALA A 137 15.56 3.13 -1.11
N SER A 138 16.53 2.25 -1.22
CA SER A 138 16.34 0.80 -1.09
C SER A 138 17.57 0.17 -0.43
N THR A 139 17.35 -0.77 0.48
CA THR A 139 18.38 -1.61 1.10
C THR A 139 19.00 -2.62 0.13
N GLU A 140 18.30 -2.89 -0.98
CA GLU A 140 18.67 -3.90 -1.99
C GLU A 140 19.23 -3.29 -3.29
N GLY A 141 19.79 -2.08 -3.22
CA GLY A 141 20.33 -1.38 -4.39
C GLY A 141 19.24 -0.93 -5.36
N ASN A 142 19.15 -1.52 -6.53
CA ASN A 142 18.10 -1.20 -7.52
C ASN A 142 16.82 -2.04 -7.36
N LYS A 143 16.82 -3.09 -6.55
CA LYS A 143 15.59 -3.79 -6.19
C LYS A 143 14.77 -2.92 -5.24
N VAL A 144 13.47 -2.95 -5.41
CA VAL A 144 12.54 -2.17 -4.59
C VAL A 144 11.41 -3.03 -4.03
N THR A 145 11.67 -4.34 -3.92
CA THR A 145 10.68 -5.33 -3.45
C THR A 145 10.25 -5.14 -2.00
N THR A 146 11.01 -4.41 -1.20
CA THR A 146 10.69 -4.08 0.20
C THR A 146 10.27 -2.61 0.40
N MET A 147 10.12 -1.81 -0.65
CA MET A 147 9.79 -0.38 -0.50
C MET A 147 8.29 -0.14 -0.27
N PHE A 148 7.82 -0.48 0.92
CA PHE A 148 6.44 -0.45 1.37
C PHE A 148 6.08 0.76 2.25
N TRP A 149 4.81 0.80 2.72
CA TRP A 149 4.27 1.67 3.78
C TRP A 149 4.67 3.13 3.66
N ARG A 150 4.35 3.71 2.54
CA ARG A 150 4.55 5.13 2.25
C ARG A 150 3.41 5.64 1.38
N GLY A 151 3.29 6.94 1.16
CA GLY A 151 2.24 7.42 0.28
C GLY A 151 2.39 8.88 -0.09
N ALA A 152 1.89 9.23 -1.27
CA ALA A 152 1.81 10.61 -1.74
C ALA A 152 0.42 10.91 -2.29
N GLU A 153 -0.14 12.07 -1.90
CA GLU A 153 -1.50 12.41 -2.27
C GLU A 153 -1.67 13.93 -2.48
N ASN A 154 -2.32 14.29 -3.59
CA ASN A 154 -2.84 15.63 -3.88
C ASN A 154 -1.77 16.70 -4.12
N PHE A 155 -0.87 16.44 -5.08
CA PHE A 155 0.17 17.39 -5.52
C PHE A 155 0.20 17.57 -7.03
N LEU A 156 0.57 18.79 -7.47
CA LEU A 156 1.14 19.01 -8.78
C LEU A 156 2.67 19.01 -8.64
N VAL A 157 3.35 18.15 -9.38
CA VAL A 157 4.82 18.07 -9.38
C VAL A 157 5.37 18.47 -10.75
N LYS A 158 6.34 19.37 -10.77
CA LYS A 158 7.16 19.73 -11.93
C LYS A 158 8.56 19.12 -11.73
N PRO A 159 8.82 17.91 -12.22
CA PRO A 159 10.02 17.16 -11.88
C PRO A 159 11.30 17.82 -12.35
N SER A 160 12.31 17.88 -11.49
CA SER A 160 13.69 18.27 -11.83
C SER A 160 14.42 17.18 -12.60
N ALA A 161 14.13 15.89 -12.28
CA ALA A 161 14.70 14.71 -12.93
C ALA A 161 13.73 14.10 -13.97
N LYS A 162 14.29 13.42 -14.99
CA LYS A 162 13.52 12.73 -16.04
C LYS A 162 14.07 11.31 -16.26
N PRO A 163 13.29 10.26 -15.90
CA PRO A 163 11.99 10.30 -15.22
C PRO A 163 12.13 10.62 -13.72
N MET A 164 11.06 11.13 -13.11
CA MET A 164 10.94 11.13 -11.66
C MET A 164 10.70 9.70 -11.17
N LEU A 165 11.25 9.32 -10.02
CA LEU A 165 11.14 7.96 -9.50
C LEU A 165 10.09 7.89 -8.38
N TRP A 166 9.05 7.12 -8.60
CA TRP A 166 8.20 6.58 -7.56
C TRP A 166 8.41 5.07 -7.50
N ALA A 167 9.65 4.69 -7.11
CA ALA A 167 10.09 3.30 -7.13
C ALA A 167 9.63 2.59 -5.85
N VAL A 168 8.58 1.78 -5.96
CA VAL A 168 7.87 1.23 -4.80
C VAL A 168 7.39 -0.19 -5.06
N SER A 169 6.95 -0.84 -3.99
CA SER A 169 6.16 -2.06 -3.99
C SER A 169 4.80 -1.83 -3.32
N GLN A 170 4.22 -2.82 -2.66
CA GLN A 170 2.88 -2.76 -2.09
C GLN A 170 2.74 -1.65 -1.02
N ALA A 171 1.51 -1.29 -0.66
CA ALA A 171 1.18 -0.29 0.36
C ALA A 171 1.88 1.07 0.16
N ALA A 172 1.97 1.50 -1.11
CA ALA A 172 2.57 2.76 -1.50
C ALA A 172 1.66 3.53 -2.48
N PRO A 173 0.48 4.01 -2.03
CA PRO A 173 -0.49 4.65 -2.89
C PRO A 173 0.03 5.97 -3.47
N TYR A 174 -0.24 6.17 -4.75
CA TYR A 174 0.02 7.39 -5.49
C TYR A 174 -1.32 7.94 -5.96
N ARG A 175 -1.93 8.85 -5.16
CA ARG A 175 -3.28 9.32 -5.36
C ARG A 175 -3.35 10.81 -5.68
N ARG A 176 -4.26 11.19 -6.58
CA ARG A 176 -4.53 12.60 -6.88
C ARG A 176 -3.25 13.39 -7.23
N MET A 177 -2.35 12.76 -7.97
CA MET A 177 -1.11 13.39 -8.41
C MET A 177 -1.27 13.99 -9.80
N HIS A 178 -0.64 15.12 -10.05
CA HIS A 178 -0.51 15.70 -11.37
C HIS A 178 0.98 15.91 -11.69
N ILE A 179 1.54 15.06 -12.52
CA ILE A 179 2.97 15.09 -12.84
C ILE A 179 3.19 15.68 -14.22
N LYS A 180 3.96 16.78 -14.25
CA LYS A 180 4.35 17.51 -15.48
C LYS A 180 5.59 16.89 -16.14
N GLY A 181 5.57 15.58 -16.36
CA GLY A 181 6.69 14.85 -16.92
C GLY A 181 6.50 13.36 -16.86
N ASP A 182 7.61 12.62 -16.92
CA ASP A 182 7.66 11.16 -16.90
C ASP A 182 7.80 10.64 -15.46
N VAL A 183 7.19 9.47 -15.18
CA VAL A 183 7.32 8.76 -13.91
C VAL A 183 7.72 7.31 -14.15
N GLN A 184 8.73 6.85 -13.45
CA GLN A 184 9.12 5.44 -13.41
C GLN A 184 8.85 4.86 -12.03
N PHE A 185 8.22 3.69 -12.00
CA PHE A 185 7.74 3.03 -10.77
C PHE A 185 8.70 1.95 -10.24
N ASP A 186 9.88 1.81 -10.84
CA ASP A 186 10.97 0.95 -10.38
C ASP A 186 12.33 1.62 -10.60
N LYS A 187 13.42 0.95 -10.21
CA LYS A 187 14.81 1.42 -10.40
C LYS A 187 15.57 0.58 -11.43
N GLY A 188 14.87 -0.02 -12.40
CA GLY A 188 15.50 -0.91 -13.38
C GLY A 188 15.84 -2.30 -12.84
N SER A 189 15.18 -2.72 -11.75
CA SER A 189 15.26 -4.06 -11.16
C SER A 189 13.91 -4.48 -10.58
N TRP A 190 13.84 -5.53 -9.79
CA TRP A 190 12.61 -6.10 -9.26
C TRP A 190 11.81 -5.09 -8.42
N ALA A 191 10.49 -5.05 -8.66
CA ALA A 191 9.49 -4.32 -7.90
C ALA A 191 8.22 -5.18 -7.86
N SER A 192 7.70 -5.51 -6.68
CA SER A 192 6.61 -6.48 -6.52
C SER A 192 5.25 -5.93 -6.94
N GLY A 193 5.10 -4.63 -7.10
CA GLY A 193 3.85 -4.05 -7.55
C GLY A 193 3.56 -2.70 -6.94
N GLY A 194 2.53 -2.04 -7.43
CA GLY A 194 2.15 -0.74 -6.94
C GLY A 194 0.76 -0.32 -7.39
N TYR A 195 0.36 0.85 -6.92
CA TYR A 195 -0.98 1.37 -7.06
C TYR A 195 -0.97 2.86 -7.40
N MET A 196 -1.75 3.25 -8.41
CA MET A 196 -2.01 4.64 -8.75
C MET A 196 -3.51 4.87 -8.99
N ALA A 197 -4.06 5.94 -8.44
CA ALA A 197 -5.45 6.31 -8.67
C ALA A 197 -5.65 7.82 -8.78
N ASN A 198 -6.65 8.19 -9.58
CA ASN A 198 -7.13 9.58 -9.71
C ASN A 198 -6.00 10.57 -10.01
N SER A 199 -5.04 10.18 -10.87
CA SER A 199 -3.79 10.89 -11.12
C SER A 199 -3.57 11.17 -12.60
N ILE A 200 -2.84 12.24 -12.92
CA ILE A 200 -2.40 12.58 -14.27
C ILE A 200 -0.88 12.48 -14.35
N VAL A 201 -0.38 11.76 -15.34
CA VAL A 201 1.01 11.79 -15.77
C VAL A 201 1.04 12.31 -17.20
N GLU A 202 1.51 13.54 -17.42
CA GLU A 202 1.49 14.14 -18.77
C GLU A 202 2.45 13.48 -19.74
N GLY A 203 3.55 12.94 -19.25
CA GLY A 203 4.53 12.18 -20.00
C GLY A 203 4.28 10.68 -19.96
N GLN A 204 5.39 9.92 -19.99
CA GLN A 204 5.36 8.47 -19.90
C GLN A 204 5.34 8.00 -18.46
N ALA A 205 4.37 7.17 -18.11
CA ALA A 205 4.35 6.39 -16.87
C ALA A 205 4.81 4.97 -17.14
N GLY A 206 5.37 4.28 -16.13
CA GLY A 206 5.59 2.84 -16.29
C GLY A 206 6.73 2.23 -15.51
N LEU A 207 7.00 0.99 -15.86
CA LEU A 207 7.98 0.09 -15.27
C LEU A 207 9.04 -0.28 -16.30
N THR A 208 10.24 -0.62 -15.86
CA THR A 208 11.27 -1.26 -16.71
C THR A 208 11.24 -2.76 -16.54
N THR A 209 11.37 -3.23 -15.30
CA THR A 209 11.42 -4.65 -14.93
C THR A 209 10.43 -5.00 -13.82
N GLY A 210 9.62 -4.04 -13.39
CA GLY A 210 8.61 -4.27 -12.35
C GLY A 210 7.59 -5.34 -12.74
N GLN A 211 7.16 -6.11 -11.75
CA GLN A 211 6.39 -7.33 -11.94
C GLN A 211 4.94 -7.02 -12.34
N GLN A 212 4.28 -6.09 -11.63
CA GLN A 212 2.86 -5.83 -11.77
C GLN A 212 2.49 -4.42 -11.37
N TRP A 213 1.31 -3.96 -11.83
CA TRP A 213 0.84 -2.61 -11.51
C TRP A 213 -0.66 -2.45 -11.69
N PHE A 214 -1.29 -1.72 -10.79
CA PHE A 214 -2.69 -1.34 -10.89
C PHE A 214 -2.87 0.18 -11.04
N THR A 215 -3.73 0.58 -11.98
CA THR A 215 -4.09 1.99 -12.19
C THR A 215 -5.59 2.15 -12.34
N ARG A 216 -6.19 3.10 -11.60
CA ARG A 216 -7.61 3.40 -11.64
C ARG A 216 -7.86 4.89 -11.85
N ASN A 217 -8.89 5.24 -12.67
CA ASN A 217 -9.36 6.62 -12.86
C ASN A 217 -8.25 7.65 -13.08
N SER A 218 -7.31 7.36 -13.96
CA SER A 218 -6.14 8.21 -14.20
C SER A 218 -6.04 8.60 -15.67
N GLU A 219 -5.15 9.54 -15.98
CA GLU A 219 -4.86 10.01 -17.34
C GLU A 219 -3.36 9.94 -17.59
N LEU A 220 -2.95 9.27 -18.66
CA LEU A 220 -1.54 9.00 -18.99
C LEU A 220 -1.23 9.55 -20.38
N GLY A 221 -0.08 10.19 -20.55
CA GLY A 221 0.45 10.50 -21.87
C GLY A 221 0.80 9.21 -22.61
N SER A 222 1.46 8.30 -21.94
CA SER A 222 1.71 6.94 -22.42
C SER A 222 2.05 6.01 -21.27
N TRP A 223 2.08 4.68 -21.54
CA TRP A 223 2.55 3.67 -20.60
C TRP A 223 3.62 2.79 -21.21
N ARG A 224 4.60 2.36 -20.41
CA ARG A 224 5.58 1.35 -20.82
C ARG A 224 5.79 0.29 -19.76
N GLY A 225 6.17 -0.90 -20.20
CA GLY A 225 6.68 -1.99 -19.35
C GLY A 225 5.65 -2.67 -18.48
N GLY A 226 6.16 -3.42 -17.53
CA GLY A 226 5.41 -4.36 -16.66
C GLY A 226 5.46 -5.78 -17.21
N ASN A 227 5.87 -6.75 -16.37
CA ASN A 227 6.26 -8.06 -16.87
C ASN A 227 5.21 -9.15 -16.63
N TRP A 228 4.43 -9.08 -15.52
CA TRP A 228 3.58 -10.19 -15.13
C TRP A 228 2.09 -9.88 -15.16
N ASN A 229 1.65 -8.74 -14.61
CA ASN A 229 0.23 -8.39 -14.53
C ASN A 229 0.04 -6.88 -14.46
N ARG A 230 -0.77 -6.34 -15.36
CA ARG A 230 -1.13 -4.92 -15.39
C ARG A 230 -2.62 -4.77 -15.59
N VAL A 231 -3.26 -4.00 -14.73
CA VAL A 231 -4.70 -3.73 -14.86
C VAL A 231 -4.96 -2.23 -14.82
N PHE A 232 -5.73 -1.77 -15.79
CA PHE A 232 -6.16 -0.38 -15.93
C PHE A 232 -7.67 -0.31 -15.92
N VAL A 233 -8.26 0.45 -14.99
CA VAL A 233 -9.72 0.57 -14.86
C VAL A 233 -10.12 2.05 -14.95
N GLY A 234 -10.91 2.40 -15.97
CA GLY A 234 -11.33 3.80 -16.18
C GLY A 234 -10.19 4.77 -16.46
N VAL A 235 -9.14 4.32 -17.16
CA VAL A 235 -7.93 5.11 -17.45
C VAL A 235 -7.99 5.67 -18.86
N LYS A 236 -7.69 6.97 -19.03
CA LYS A 236 -7.45 7.59 -20.34
C LYS A 236 -5.97 7.44 -20.68
N GLY A 237 -5.63 7.11 -21.92
CA GLY A 237 -4.25 6.84 -22.33
C GLY A 237 -3.66 5.52 -21.78
N ALA A 238 -4.51 4.58 -21.36
CA ALA A 238 -4.10 3.23 -21.05
C ALA A 238 -3.47 2.54 -22.28
N PRO A 239 -2.54 1.56 -22.09
CA PRO A 239 -2.00 0.77 -23.19
C PRO A 239 -3.08 -0.07 -23.86
N ALA A 240 -2.75 -0.70 -25.00
CA ALA A 240 -3.64 -1.63 -25.66
C ALA A 240 -4.03 -2.79 -24.73
N ASN A 241 -5.28 -3.26 -24.84
CA ASN A 241 -5.75 -4.45 -24.15
C ASN A 241 -5.50 -5.65 -25.04
N ASP A 242 -4.34 -6.23 -24.96
CA ASP A 242 -3.86 -7.27 -25.87
C ASP A 242 -3.57 -8.61 -25.15
N TRP A 243 -4.29 -8.88 -24.07
CA TRP A 243 -4.23 -10.17 -23.39
C TRP A 243 -4.58 -11.34 -24.33
N PRO A 244 -3.88 -12.47 -24.31
CA PRO A 244 -2.70 -12.81 -23.49
C PRO A 244 -1.37 -12.51 -24.18
N THR A 245 -1.35 -11.84 -25.31
CA THR A 245 -0.11 -11.48 -26.03
C THR A 245 0.79 -10.63 -25.13
N SER A 246 0.20 -9.77 -24.31
CA SER A 246 0.88 -9.09 -23.20
C SER A 246 0.02 -9.19 -21.93
N PRO A 247 0.63 -9.17 -20.73
CA PRO A 247 -0.10 -9.31 -19.47
C PRO A 247 -0.84 -8.03 -19.07
N THR A 248 -1.67 -7.50 -19.97
CA THR A 248 -2.40 -6.23 -19.80
C THR A 248 -3.90 -6.44 -19.90
N THR A 249 -4.62 -5.94 -18.89
CA THR A 249 -6.07 -5.87 -18.86
C THR A 249 -6.52 -4.42 -18.78
N VAL A 250 -7.38 -3.99 -19.70
CA VAL A 250 -7.97 -2.64 -19.69
C VAL A 250 -9.48 -2.74 -19.61
N ILE A 251 -10.06 -2.08 -18.60
CA ILE A 251 -11.50 -1.95 -18.39
C ILE A 251 -11.85 -0.49 -18.59
N SER A 252 -12.75 -0.21 -19.54
CA SER A 252 -13.00 1.13 -20.08
C SER A 252 -13.48 2.15 -19.05
N THR A 253 -14.30 1.71 -18.09
CA THR A 253 -14.87 2.55 -17.03
C THR A 253 -14.75 1.88 -15.67
N THR A 254 -14.66 2.67 -14.61
CA THR A 254 -14.76 2.20 -13.22
C THR A 254 -16.23 2.12 -12.86
N PRO A 255 -16.79 0.92 -12.63
CA PRO A 255 -18.24 0.75 -12.49
C PRO A 255 -18.83 1.50 -11.30
N LEU A 256 -18.17 1.42 -10.15
CA LEU A 256 -18.61 2.03 -8.89
C LEU A 256 -17.40 2.36 -8.04
N VAL A 257 -17.23 3.62 -7.63
CA VAL A 257 -16.10 4.03 -6.79
C VAL A 257 -16.47 5.20 -5.89
N ARG A 258 -15.96 5.22 -4.67
CA ARG A 258 -15.83 6.39 -3.84
C ARG A 258 -14.35 6.57 -3.52
N ASP A 259 -13.78 7.69 -3.97
CA ASP A 259 -12.39 8.00 -3.69
C ASP A 259 -12.16 8.25 -2.20
N LYS A 260 -10.92 8.09 -1.78
CA LYS A 260 -10.47 8.27 -0.40
C LYS A 260 -10.80 9.66 0.12
N PRO A 261 -11.38 9.80 1.33
CA PRO A 261 -11.47 11.08 2.00
C PRO A 261 -10.08 11.68 2.28
N PHE A 262 -9.95 12.99 2.19
CA PHE A 262 -8.66 13.66 2.43
C PHE A 262 -8.81 14.97 3.18
N LEU A 263 -7.76 15.32 3.94
CA LEU A 263 -7.65 16.55 4.69
C LEU A 263 -7.39 17.72 3.73
N THR A 264 -8.06 18.85 3.94
CA THR A 264 -7.90 20.08 3.15
C THR A 264 -8.05 21.32 4.01
N LEU A 265 -7.74 22.48 3.47
CA LEU A 265 -7.98 23.78 4.10
C LEU A 265 -9.09 24.53 3.37
N ASN A 266 -9.97 25.18 4.14
CA ASN A 266 -10.92 26.15 3.57
C ASN A 266 -10.23 27.48 3.28
N LYS A 267 -10.97 28.44 2.74
CA LYS A 267 -10.45 29.79 2.40
C LYS A 267 -10.00 30.61 3.61
N GLN A 268 -10.47 30.28 4.81
CA GLN A 268 -10.11 30.90 6.08
C GLN A 268 -8.86 30.26 6.69
N GLY A 269 -8.41 29.13 6.16
CA GLY A 269 -7.27 28.36 6.67
C GLY A 269 -7.65 27.33 7.73
N ASP A 270 -8.96 27.06 7.93
CA ASP A 270 -9.41 26.02 8.83
C ASP A 270 -9.34 24.64 8.15
N TYR A 271 -9.07 23.62 8.94
CA TYR A 271 -9.01 22.25 8.44
C TYR A 271 -10.39 21.64 8.28
N GLU A 272 -10.58 20.98 7.15
CA GLU A 272 -11.79 20.23 6.79
C GLU A 272 -11.37 18.88 6.19
N VAL A 273 -12.26 17.90 6.27
CA VAL A 273 -12.12 16.63 5.52
C VAL A 273 -13.10 16.66 4.36
N PHE A 274 -12.57 16.55 3.13
CA PHE A 274 -13.41 16.34 1.97
C PHE A 274 -13.69 14.86 1.77
N VAL A 275 -14.96 14.51 1.66
CA VAL A 275 -15.46 13.18 1.38
C VAL A 275 -16.00 13.16 -0.04
N PRO A 276 -15.31 12.55 -1.02
CA PRO A 276 -15.79 12.48 -2.39
C PRO A 276 -17.12 11.73 -2.50
N ALA A 277 -17.98 12.18 -3.42
CA ALA A 277 -19.23 11.51 -3.73
C ALA A 277 -18.99 10.15 -4.39
N LEU A 278 -19.99 9.28 -4.31
CA LEU A 278 -20.03 8.03 -5.06
C LEU A 278 -20.10 8.33 -6.56
N SER A 279 -19.26 7.67 -7.34
CA SER A 279 -19.24 7.78 -8.80
C SER A 279 -19.49 6.43 -9.45
N THR A 280 -20.22 6.43 -10.57
CA THR A 280 -20.52 5.24 -11.35
C THR A 280 -20.04 5.44 -12.79
N ASN A 281 -19.59 4.34 -13.42
CA ASN A 281 -19.11 4.32 -14.81
C ASN A 281 -18.12 5.45 -15.13
N SER A 282 -17.25 5.78 -14.19
CA SER A 282 -16.32 6.91 -14.26
C SER A 282 -15.05 6.58 -15.07
N ARG A 283 -14.43 7.61 -15.66
CA ARG A 283 -13.20 7.49 -16.44
C ARG A 283 -12.35 8.75 -16.32
N GLY A 284 -11.04 8.59 -16.17
CA GLY A 284 -10.12 9.70 -15.91
C GLY A 284 -10.28 10.26 -14.49
N VAL A 285 -9.59 11.36 -14.21
CA VAL A 285 -9.59 11.98 -12.89
C VAL A 285 -10.88 12.71 -12.55
N SER A 286 -11.27 12.72 -11.26
CA SER A 286 -12.48 13.39 -10.77
C SER A 286 -12.32 14.90 -10.58
N TRP A 287 -11.13 15.39 -10.36
CA TRP A 287 -10.82 16.75 -9.92
C TRP A 287 -10.54 17.77 -11.03
N ARG A 288 -10.66 17.41 -12.32
CA ARG A 288 -10.54 18.40 -13.43
C ARG A 288 -11.66 19.43 -13.41
N ALA A 289 -12.86 18.99 -13.14
CA ALA A 289 -14.02 19.83 -12.90
C ALA A 289 -14.22 20.09 -11.40
N ASP A 290 -15.32 20.71 -11.03
CA ASP A 290 -15.70 20.81 -9.63
C ASP A 290 -16.12 19.43 -9.12
N GLU A 291 -15.29 18.87 -8.27
CA GLU A 291 -15.51 17.56 -7.69
C GLU A 291 -16.62 17.60 -6.65
N THR A 292 -17.64 16.76 -6.85
CA THR A 292 -18.75 16.63 -5.92
C THR A 292 -18.35 15.83 -4.68
N GLY A 293 -18.87 16.25 -3.52
CA GLY A 293 -18.61 15.60 -2.24
C GLY A 293 -19.09 16.46 -1.08
N GLU A 294 -18.74 16.04 0.10
CA GLU A 294 -19.09 16.69 1.36
C GLU A 294 -17.83 17.25 2.04
N LEU A 295 -17.92 18.47 2.57
CA LEU A 295 -16.89 19.07 3.43
C LEU A 295 -17.34 18.94 4.88
N ILE A 296 -16.56 18.25 5.69
CA ILE A 296 -16.82 18.05 7.11
C ILE A 296 -15.77 18.84 7.90
N PRO A 297 -16.18 19.88 8.67
CA PRO A 297 -15.25 20.63 9.51
C PRO A 297 -14.52 19.71 10.50
N LEU A 298 -13.23 19.97 10.73
CA LEU A 298 -12.42 19.14 11.63
C LEU A 298 -12.95 19.16 13.08
N SER A 299 -13.73 20.17 13.47
CA SER A 299 -14.43 20.22 14.77
C SER A 299 -15.44 19.09 15.00
N GLN A 300 -15.90 18.43 13.92
CA GLN A 300 -16.76 17.23 14.01
C GLN A 300 -15.95 15.94 14.20
N PHE A 301 -14.63 16.00 14.12
CA PHE A 301 -13.74 14.86 14.36
C PHE A 301 -13.23 14.85 15.80
N TYR A 302 -13.06 13.65 16.33
CA TYR A 302 -12.16 13.40 17.44
C TYR A 302 -10.77 13.12 16.86
N ILE A 303 -9.77 13.87 17.29
CA ILE A 303 -8.37 13.67 16.88
C ILE A 303 -7.72 12.77 17.93
N ALA A 304 -7.44 11.53 17.56
CA ALA A 304 -6.78 10.56 18.41
C ALA A 304 -5.26 10.68 18.30
N TYR A 305 -4.56 10.64 19.43
CA TYR A 305 -3.10 10.73 19.50
C TYR A 305 -2.51 9.46 20.10
N ALA A 306 -1.52 8.90 19.42
CA ALA A 306 -0.81 7.74 19.93
C ALA A 306 -0.13 8.06 21.28
N GLY A 307 -0.18 7.11 22.20
CA GLY A 307 0.40 7.25 23.53
C GLY A 307 -0.40 8.13 24.51
N ARG A 308 -1.47 8.80 24.04
CA ARG A 308 -2.37 9.59 24.88
C ARG A 308 -3.76 8.95 24.97
N ASP A 309 -4.32 8.57 23.82
CA ASP A 309 -5.69 8.12 23.74
C ASP A 309 -5.76 6.59 23.79
N THR A 310 -6.75 6.08 24.52
CA THR A 310 -7.05 4.66 24.68
C THR A 310 -8.24 4.25 23.81
N SER A 311 -8.47 2.94 23.64
CA SER A 311 -9.66 2.42 22.99
C SER A 311 -10.94 3.00 23.59
N THR A 312 -10.99 3.14 24.93
CA THR A 312 -12.15 3.67 25.65
C THR A 312 -12.40 5.14 25.34
N THR A 313 -11.35 5.99 25.29
CA THR A 313 -11.52 7.42 24.94
C THR A 313 -11.99 7.59 23.50
N ILE A 314 -11.46 6.80 22.58
CA ILE A 314 -11.85 6.80 21.17
C ILE A 314 -13.31 6.31 21.01
N ASN A 315 -13.68 5.21 21.67
CA ASN A 315 -15.03 4.66 21.61
C ASN A 315 -16.07 5.65 22.20
N ASN A 316 -15.74 6.35 23.29
CA ASN A 316 -16.60 7.38 23.86
C ASN A 316 -16.85 8.54 22.87
N ALA A 317 -15.83 8.97 22.14
CA ALA A 317 -15.98 10.00 21.10
C ALA A 317 -16.87 9.53 19.94
N LEU A 318 -16.71 8.30 19.49
CA LEU A 318 -17.56 7.68 18.46
C LEU A 318 -19.01 7.55 18.91
N MET A 319 -19.27 7.19 20.19
CA MET A 319 -20.62 7.15 20.76
C MET A 319 -21.27 8.54 20.84
N GLN A 320 -20.48 9.61 21.04
CA GLN A 320 -20.94 10.99 20.99
C GLN A 320 -21.20 11.48 19.55
N GLY A 321 -21.02 10.62 18.55
CA GLY A 321 -21.29 10.94 17.15
C GLY A 321 -20.15 11.65 16.42
N LYS A 322 -18.95 11.71 16.98
CA LYS A 322 -17.78 12.25 16.30
C LYS A 322 -17.32 11.32 15.15
N HIS A 323 -16.77 11.90 14.12
CA HIS A 323 -15.86 11.23 13.20
C HIS A 323 -14.50 11.03 13.88
N LEU A 324 -13.60 10.28 13.28
CA LEU A 324 -12.32 9.94 13.88
C LEU A 324 -11.17 10.27 12.93
N LEU A 325 -10.15 10.96 13.45
CA LEU A 325 -8.89 11.20 12.75
C LEU A 325 -7.76 10.69 13.64
N PHE A 326 -7.02 9.70 13.15
CA PHE A 326 -5.83 9.20 13.83
C PHE A 326 -4.59 9.98 13.41
N THR A 327 -3.82 10.48 14.37
CA THR A 327 -2.48 11.02 14.14
C THR A 327 -1.45 9.89 13.98
N PRO A 328 -0.26 10.15 13.38
CA PRO A 328 0.76 9.12 13.19
C PRO A 328 1.23 8.52 14.51
N GLY A 329 1.27 7.19 14.59
CA GLY A 329 1.81 6.47 15.73
C GLY A 329 1.30 5.04 15.83
N LEU A 330 1.72 4.35 16.91
CA LEU A 330 1.26 3.02 17.27
C LEU A 330 0.17 3.15 18.35
N TYR A 331 -0.94 2.46 18.16
CA TYR A 331 -2.11 2.46 19.05
C TYR A 331 -2.31 1.05 19.62
N PRO A 332 -1.74 0.73 20.80
CA PRO A 332 -2.07 -0.49 21.50
C PRO A 332 -3.52 -0.42 21.99
N LEU A 333 -4.30 -1.46 21.69
CA LEU A 333 -5.73 -1.49 21.95
C LEU A 333 -6.05 -2.63 22.92
N ASN A 334 -6.60 -2.29 24.08
CA ASN A 334 -7.08 -3.27 25.06
C ASN A 334 -8.51 -3.78 24.76
N GLU A 335 -9.23 -3.09 23.89
CA GLU A 335 -10.54 -3.47 23.35
C GLU A 335 -10.69 -2.96 21.93
N ALA A 336 -11.64 -3.49 21.17
CA ALA A 336 -11.89 -3.07 19.79
C ALA A 336 -12.40 -1.62 19.71
N ILE A 337 -11.93 -0.88 18.70
CA ILE A 337 -12.58 0.37 18.27
C ILE A 337 -13.91 0.00 17.60
N ARG A 338 -15.03 0.60 18.05
CA ARG A 338 -16.39 0.23 17.65
C ARG A 338 -17.09 1.36 16.91
N ILE A 339 -17.43 1.11 15.63
CA ILE A 339 -18.15 2.07 14.78
C ILE A 339 -19.60 1.61 14.65
N HIS A 340 -20.54 2.41 15.16
CA HIS A 340 -21.96 2.06 15.19
C HIS A 340 -22.85 2.94 14.31
N ARG A 341 -22.35 4.13 13.92
CA ARG A 341 -23.16 5.13 13.24
C ARG A 341 -22.88 5.13 11.73
N PRO A 342 -23.94 5.15 10.90
CA PRO A 342 -23.77 5.31 9.45
C PRO A 342 -23.05 6.63 9.12
N ASN A 343 -22.42 6.69 7.96
CA ASN A 343 -21.67 7.84 7.46
C ASN A 343 -20.45 8.26 8.31
N THR A 344 -20.05 7.46 9.30
CA THR A 344 -18.84 7.75 10.09
C THR A 344 -17.62 7.73 9.18
N VAL A 345 -16.79 8.77 9.30
CA VAL A 345 -15.46 8.85 8.64
C VAL A 345 -14.39 8.51 9.67
N VAL A 346 -13.52 7.59 9.32
CA VAL A 346 -12.30 7.26 10.05
C VAL A 346 -11.12 7.47 9.11
N LEU A 347 -10.28 8.45 9.40
CA LEU A 347 -9.14 8.83 8.55
C LEU A 347 -7.84 8.72 9.33
N GLY A 348 -6.84 8.04 8.78
CA GLY A 348 -5.49 7.98 9.32
C GLY A 348 -4.54 8.94 8.59
N LEU A 349 -3.69 9.63 9.35
CA LEU A 349 -2.57 10.42 8.84
C LEU A 349 -1.26 9.69 9.16
N GLY A 350 -0.40 9.49 8.16
CA GLY A 350 0.93 8.91 8.36
C GLY A 350 0.91 7.45 8.81
N LEU A 351 -0.06 6.66 8.33
CA LEU A 351 -0.15 5.23 8.59
C LEU A 351 -0.25 4.86 10.09
N PRO A 352 -1.21 5.42 10.85
CA PRO A 352 -1.44 5.02 12.22
C PRO A 352 -1.70 3.51 12.28
N THR A 353 -1.06 2.84 13.23
CA THR A 353 -1.05 1.38 13.33
C THR A 353 -1.79 0.93 14.56
N LEU A 354 -2.88 0.19 14.39
CA LEU A 354 -3.75 -0.32 15.44
C LEU A 354 -3.30 -1.75 15.81
N ILE A 355 -3.04 -2.00 17.11
CA ILE A 355 -2.45 -3.26 17.60
C ILE A 355 -3.31 -3.79 18.75
N PRO A 356 -4.14 -4.83 18.56
CA PRO A 356 -4.91 -5.43 19.66
C PRO A 356 -3.96 -6.21 20.61
N GLU A 357 -4.06 -5.92 21.92
CA GLU A 357 -3.19 -6.56 22.92
C GLU A 357 -3.81 -7.81 23.55
N ASN A 358 -5.15 -7.89 23.60
CA ASN A 358 -5.89 -8.92 24.35
C ASN A 358 -6.58 -9.97 23.45
N GLY A 359 -6.11 -10.17 22.21
CA GLY A 359 -6.75 -11.10 21.28
C GLY A 359 -8.14 -10.67 20.79
N THR A 360 -8.51 -9.42 21.02
CA THR A 360 -9.74 -8.82 20.49
C THR A 360 -9.53 -8.35 19.06
N PRO A 361 -10.58 -8.12 18.25
CA PRO A 361 -10.44 -7.36 17.02
C PRO A 361 -9.85 -5.97 17.29
N ALA A 362 -9.08 -5.42 16.37
CA ALA A 362 -8.61 -4.04 16.47
C ALA A 362 -9.75 -3.03 16.18
N MET A 363 -10.57 -3.31 15.15
CA MET A 363 -11.70 -2.47 14.79
C MET A 363 -12.90 -3.31 14.33
N VAL A 364 -14.09 -2.97 14.82
CA VAL A 364 -15.36 -3.58 14.43
C VAL A 364 -16.34 -2.49 14.04
N ALA A 365 -16.89 -2.57 12.84
CA ALA A 365 -17.97 -1.73 12.40
C ALA A 365 -19.29 -2.50 12.41
N ALA A 366 -20.36 -1.87 12.88
CA ALA A 366 -21.71 -2.41 12.73
C ALA A 366 -22.11 -2.48 11.24
N ASP A 367 -23.14 -3.25 10.93
CA ASP A 367 -23.71 -3.31 9.60
C ASP A 367 -24.54 -2.05 9.30
N VAL A 368 -23.86 -0.97 8.93
CA VAL A 368 -24.43 0.34 8.62
C VAL A 368 -23.86 0.89 7.30
N GLY A 369 -24.68 1.65 6.59
CA GLY A 369 -24.26 2.19 5.28
C GLY A 369 -23.35 3.40 5.39
N GLY A 370 -22.55 3.62 4.35
CA GLY A 370 -21.82 4.85 4.12
C GLY A 370 -20.61 5.09 5.01
N LEU A 371 -20.04 4.07 5.62
CA LEU A 371 -18.78 4.20 6.36
C LEU A 371 -17.64 4.56 5.41
N LYS A 372 -16.70 5.38 5.85
CA LYS A 372 -15.47 5.71 5.14
C LYS A 372 -14.31 5.46 6.09
N ILE A 373 -13.55 4.40 5.86
CA ILE A 373 -12.39 4.02 6.67
C ILE A 373 -11.16 4.07 5.77
N ALA A 374 -10.18 4.91 6.11
CA ALA A 374 -9.09 5.17 5.19
C ALA A 374 -7.74 5.41 5.86
N GLY A 375 -6.66 4.89 5.23
CA GLY A 375 -5.28 5.19 5.60
C GLY A 375 -4.84 4.57 6.91
N LEU A 376 -5.26 3.35 7.20
CA LEU A 376 -4.98 2.64 8.45
C LEU A 376 -4.13 1.38 8.23
N MET A 377 -3.28 1.10 9.20
CA MET A 377 -2.53 -0.14 9.31
C MET A 377 -2.98 -0.92 10.55
N PHE A 378 -3.11 -2.22 10.43
CA PHE A 378 -3.46 -3.16 11.49
C PHE A 378 -2.32 -4.14 11.69
N ASP A 379 -1.67 -4.13 12.84
CA ASP A 379 -0.69 -5.14 13.21
C ASP A 379 -1.33 -6.18 14.13
N ALA A 380 -1.11 -7.44 13.85
CA ALA A 380 -1.53 -8.50 14.76
C ALA A 380 -0.77 -8.41 16.09
N GLY A 381 -1.47 -8.51 17.21
CA GLY A 381 -0.89 -8.56 18.54
C GLY A 381 -0.29 -9.92 18.87
N LEU A 382 0.41 -10.02 20.00
CA LEU A 382 1.00 -11.27 20.47
C LEU A 382 -0.05 -12.34 20.83
N MET A 383 -1.24 -11.91 21.26
CA MET A 383 -2.39 -12.79 21.48
C MET A 383 -3.20 -12.92 20.19
N ASN A 384 -3.54 -14.16 19.84
CA ASN A 384 -4.31 -14.44 18.63
C ASN A 384 -5.67 -13.74 18.65
N SER A 385 -5.96 -12.97 17.61
CA SER A 385 -7.27 -12.37 17.36
C SER A 385 -8.03 -13.18 16.32
N SER A 386 -9.34 -13.31 16.45
CA SER A 386 -10.16 -13.94 15.41
C SER A 386 -10.17 -13.12 14.10
N VAL A 387 -10.06 -11.80 14.22
CA VAL A 387 -10.00 -10.87 13.08
C VAL A 387 -9.41 -9.54 13.53
N LEU A 388 -8.70 -8.82 12.65
CA LEU A 388 -8.20 -7.48 12.99
C LEU A 388 -9.20 -6.39 12.59
N LEU A 389 -9.75 -6.40 11.38
CA LEU A 389 -10.78 -5.47 10.92
C LEU A 389 -12.03 -6.23 10.48
N GLN A 390 -13.19 -5.89 11.06
CA GLN A 390 -14.46 -6.53 10.73
C GLN A 390 -15.53 -5.49 10.40
N LEU A 391 -16.19 -5.65 9.24
CA LEU A 391 -17.38 -4.88 8.84
C LEU A 391 -18.62 -5.77 8.89
N GLY A 392 -19.60 -5.41 9.76
CA GLY A 392 -20.74 -6.25 10.07
C GLY A 392 -20.37 -7.40 11.02
N GLN A 393 -21.23 -7.76 11.96
CA GLN A 393 -20.93 -8.81 12.93
C GLN A 393 -21.13 -10.23 12.34
N SER A 394 -22.03 -10.36 11.37
CA SER A 394 -22.33 -11.60 10.68
C SER A 394 -22.82 -11.28 9.26
N LYS A 395 -22.94 -12.28 8.42
CA LYS A 395 -23.57 -12.12 7.12
C LYS A 395 -24.99 -11.53 7.31
N THR A 396 -25.27 -10.47 6.57
CA THR A 396 -26.51 -9.72 6.64
C THR A 396 -27.29 -9.80 5.33
N HIS A 397 -28.59 -9.49 5.38
CA HIS A 397 -29.41 -9.27 4.20
C HIS A 397 -29.74 -7.79 3.98
N MET A 398 -29.17 -6.90 4.80
CA MET A 398 -29.36 -5.46 4.65
C MET A 398 -28.71 -4.96 3.35
N SER A 399 -29.43 -4.16 2.60
CA SER A 399 -28.88 -3.50 1.41
C SER A 399 -28.34 -2.13 1.77
N HIS A 400 -27.12 -1.86 1.32
CA HIS A 400 -26.49 -0.54 1.42
C HIS A 400 -26.20 0.04 0.01
N ALA A 401 -26.94 -0.40 -1.01
CA ALA A 401 -26.73 -0.03 -2.42
C ALA A 401 -26.75 1.49 -2.65
N ASP A 402 -27.66 2.21 -1.98
CA ASP A 402 -27.78 3.67 -2.12
C ASP A 402 -26.65 4.44 -1.43
N ASN A 403 -25.99 3.81 -0.46
CA ASN A 403 -24.90 4.42 0.28
C ASN A 403 -23.85 3.38 0.69
N PRO A 404 -23.09 2.83 -0.24
CA PRO A 404 -22.06 1.83 0.03
C PRO A 404 -21.00 2.35 1.01
N SER A 405 -20.51 1.47 1.86
CA SER A 405 -19.31 1.76 2.67
C SER A 405 -18.04 1.68 1.82
N SER A 406 -17.02 2.47 2.13
CA SER A 406 -15.74 2.48 1.42
C SER A 406 -14.56 2.31 2.38
N LEU A 407 -13.62 1.48 1.96
CA LEU A 407 -12.36 1.18 2.64
C LEU A 407 -11.22 1.54 1.68
N ASN A 408 -10.34 2.47 2.06
CA ASN A 408 -9.27 2.94 1.19
C ASN A 408 -7.92 2.86 1.89
N ASP A 409 -6.90 2.32 1.24
CA ASP A 409 -5.54 2.20 1.81
C ASP A 409 -5.56 1.49 3.17
N ILE A 410 -6.04 0.25 3.19
CA ILE A 410 -6.10 -0.60 4.38
C ILE A 410 -4.99 -1.64 4.33
N TYR A 411 -4.17 -1.66 5.35
CA TYR A 411 -3.03 -2.55 5.45
C TYR A 411 -3.10 -3.41 6.69
N CYS A 412 -2.72 -4.68 6.55
CA CYS A 412 -2.61 -5.62 7.66
C CYS A 412 -1.22 -6.25 7.65
N ARG A 413 -0.66 -6.42 8.85
CA ARG A 413 0.62 -7.09 9.03
C ARG A 413 0.54 -8.10 10.16
N VAL A 414 0.93 -9.35 9.86
CA VAL A 414 1.01 -10.45 10.82
C VAL A 414 2.45 -10.92 10.93
N GLY A 415 3.14 -10.56 12.00
CA GLY A 415 4.60 -10.74 12.10
C GLY A 415 5.38 -9.55 11.53
N GLY A 416 6.70 -9.67 11.41
CA GLY A 416 7.59 -8.66 10.85
C GLY A 416 8.09 -7.65 11.88
N ALA A 417 7.23 -6.81 12.45
CA ALA A 417 7.62 -5.91 13.53
C ALA A 417 7.54 -6.55 14.91
N ILE A 418 6.54 -7.38 15.15
CA ILE A 418 6.36 -8.20 16.37
C ILE A 418 5.88 -9.59 15.96
N ALA A 419 6.00 -10.59 16.84
CA ALA A 419 5.56 -11.97 16.59
C ALA A 419 4.03 -12.09 16.77
N GLY A 420 3.26 -11.35 15.95
CA GLY A 420 1.80 -11.27 16.03
C GLY A 420 1.09 -12.44 15.37
N GLN A 421 -0.17 -12.69 15.79
CA GLN A 421 -1.03 -13.75 15.28
C GLN A 421 -2.46 -13.24 15.09
N THR A 422 -3.15 -13.73 14.05
CA THR A 422 -4.59 -13.54 13.86
C THR A 422 -5.14 -14.64 12.95
N GLU A 423 -6.39 -15.04 13.11
CA GLU A 423 -6.99 -15.98 12.17
C GLU A 423 -7.22 -15.30 10.81
N VAL A 424 -7.80 -14.09 10.82
CA VAL A 424 -8.12 -13.34 9.61
C VAL A 424 -7.68 -11.86 9.76
N CYS A 425 -7.10 -11.28 8.72
CA CYS A 425 -6.81 -9.84 8.72
C CYS A 425 -8.08 -9.00 8.59
N VAL A 426 -8.87 -9.24 7.53
CA VAL A 426 -10.08 -8.46 7.24
C VAL A 426 -11.24 -9.37 6.92
N THR A 427 -12.38 -9.13 7.59
CA THR A 427 -13.65 -9.80 7.28
C THR A 427 -14.70 -8.75 6.89
N ILE A 428 -15.30 -8.93 5.70
CA ILE A 428 -16.39 -8.09 5.20
C ILE A 428 -17.68 -8.92 5.20
N ASN A 429 -18.54 -8.70 6.19
CA ASN A 429 -19.85 -9.34 6.32
C ASN A 429 -20.98 -8.45 5.73
N SER A 430 -20.77 -7.13 5.72
CA SER A 430 -21.74 -6.16 5.18
C SER A 430 -21.80 -6.22 3.65
N ASN A 431 -22.98 -6.00 3.10
CA ASN A 431 -23.21 -5.91 1.66
C ASN A 431 -22.80 -4.53 1.12
N HIS A 432 -22.58 -4.44 -0.20
CA HIS A 432 -22.29 -3.20 -0.92
C HIS A 432 -21.10 -2.42 -0.35
N VAL A 433 -19.97 -3.10 -0.18
CA VAL A 433 -18.71 -2.48 0.27
C VAL A 433 -17.79 -2.26 -0.91
N ILE A 434 -17.16 -1.09 -0.98
CA ILE A 434 -16.11 -0.75 -1.94
C ILE A 434 -14.78 -0.76 -1.19
N ALA A 435 -13.88 -1.65 -1.58
CA ALA A 435 -12.51 -1.70 -1.08
C ALA A 435 -11.55 -1.21 -2.17
N ASP A 436 -10.59 -0.37 -1.83
CA ASP A 436 -9.72 0.27 -2.78
C ASP A 436 -8.30 0.41 -2.23
N HIS A 437 -7.41 -0.43 -2.71
CA HIS A 437 -6.02 -0.59 -2.32
C HIS A 437 -5.85 -1.20 -0.91
N PHE A 438 -5.74 -2.52 -0.89
CA PHE A 438 -5.40 -3.30 0.30
C PHE A 438 -4.05 -3.97 0.12
N TRP A 439 -3.26 -4.02 1.17
CA TRP A 439 -2.18 -4.97 1.32
C TRP A 439 -2.29 -5.71 2.64
N LEU A 440 -2.57 -7.00 2.54
CA LEU A 440 -2.73 -7.91 3.67
C LEU A 440 -1.54 -8.87 3.62
N TRP A 441 -0.68 -8.80 4.62
CA TRP A 441 0.61 -9.46 4.60
C TRP A 441 0.87 -10.27 5.87
N ARG A 442 0.96 -11.58 5.71
CA ARG A 442 1.59 -12.42 6.72
C ARG A 442 3.09 -12.39 6.45
N ALA A 443 3.86 -11.77 7.35
CA ALA A 443 5.28 -11.52 7.14
C ALA A 443 6.06 -12.79 6.83
N ASP A 444 6.85 -12.74 5.76
CA ASP A 444 7.79 -13.78 5.34
C ASP A 444 9.22 -13.51 5.83
N HIS A 445 9.45 -12.33 6.43
CA HIS A 445 10.71 -11.91 7.05
C HIS A 445 10.45 -10.94 8.21
N GLY A 446 11.50 -10.62 8.98
CA GLY A 446 11.42 -9.81 10.20
C GLY A 446 11.13 -10.63 11.45
N VAL A 447 10.69 -9.97 12.52
CA VAL A 447 10.46 -10.58 13.82
C VAL A 447 9.25 -11.52 13.77
N GLY A 448 9.43 -12.77 14.21
CA GLY A 448 8.35 -13.75 14.26
C GLY A 448 7.89 -14.30 12.92
N ALA A 449 8.61 -14.06 11.84
CA ALA A 449 8.28 -14.60 10.52
C ALA A 449 8.66 -16.09 10.40
N ASP A 450 7.80 -16.94 10.91
CA ASP A 450 7.96 -18.40 10.93
C ASP A 450 6.61 -19.11 10.80
N TRP A 451 6.59 -20.34 10.29
CA TRP A 451 5.35 -21.09 10.06
C TRP A 451 4.52 -21.28 11.33
N GLN A 452 5.16 -21.48 12.49
CA GLN A 452 4.50 -21.75 13.76
C GLN A 452 4.32 -20.52 14.64
N VAL A 453 4.90 -19.37 14.27
CA VAL A 453 4.91 -18.17 15.12
C VAL A 453 3.84 -17.17 14.68
N ASN A 454 3.97 -16.59 13.50
CA ASN A 454 3.00 -15.63 12.99
C ASN A 454 1.83 -16.32 12.26
N LYS A 455 1.06 -17.11 13.02
CA LYS A 455 -0.07 -17.87 12.47
C LYS A 455 -1.15 -16.96 11.95
N SER A 456 -1.62 -17.26 10.74
CA SER A 456 -2.78 -16.60 10.15
C SER A 456 -3.35 -17.44 9.01
N GLU A 457 -4.65 -17.67 9.04
CA GLU A 457 -5.32 -18.52 8.07
C GLU A 457 -5.60 -17.77 6.77
N HIS A 458 -6.25 -16.59 6.87
CA HIS A 458 -6.70 -15.83 5.71
C HIS A 458 -6.32 -14.36 5.80
N GLY A 459 -5.98 -13.76 4.66
CA GLY A 459 -5.86 -12.30 4.57
C GLY A 459 -7.24 -11.63 4.50
N LEU A 460 -8.10 -12.12 3.63
CA LEU A 460 -9.43 -11.55 3.40
C LEU A 460 -10.50 -12.63 3.35
N VAL A 461 -11.57 -12.43 4.12
CA VAL A 461 -12.83 -13.19 4.02
C VAL A 461 -13.97 -12.25 3.67
N VAL A 462 -14.66 -12.51 2.56
CA VAL A 462 -15.80 -11.70 2.09
C VAL A 462 -17.07 -12.54 2.17
N ASN A 463 -17.94 -12.23 3.12
CA ASN A 463 -19.26 -12.86 3.29
C ASN A 463 -20.39 -11.99 2.73
N GLY A 464 -20.17 -10.70 2.63
CA GLY A 464 -21.14 -9.74 2.08
C GLY A 464 -21.33 -9.87 0.58
N ASP A 465 -22.54 -9.59 0.13
CA ASP A 465 -22.91 -9.55 -1.27
C ASP A 465 -22.56 -8.18 -1.90
N ASP A 466 -22.39 -8.14 -3.23
CA ASP A 466 -22.11 -6.90 -3.99
C ASP A 466 -20.85 -6.14 -3.56
N VAL A 467 -19.86 -6.83 -3.02
CA VAL A 467 -18.58 -6.24 -2.64
C VAL A 467 -17.71 -6.05 -3.89
N THR A 468 -17.11 -4.88 -4.02
CA THR A 468 -16.21 -4.54 -5.13
C THR A 468 -14.84 -4.15 -4.61
N ILE A 469 -13.77 -4.78 -5.12
CA ILE A 469 -12.39 -4.54 -4.68
C ILE A 469 -11.52 -4.11 -5.86
N TYR A 470 -10.76 -3.03 -5.65
CA TYR A 470 -9.76 -2.50 -6.57
C TYR A 470 -8.38 -2.59 -5.95
N GLY A 471 -7.42 -3.24 -6.62
CA GLY A 471 -6.04 -3.30 -6.14
C GLY A 471 -5.88 -4.06 -4.82
N LEU A 472 -6.17 -5.37 -4.84
CA LEU A 472 -5.99 -6.26 -3.70
C LEU A 472 -4.63 -6.96 -3.79
N PHE A 473 -3.77 -6.69 -2.81
CA PHE A 473 -2.51 -7.39 -2.57
C PHE A 473 -2.68 -8.25 -1.32
N ASN A 474 -2.44 -9.57 -1.40
CA ASN A 474 -2.76 -10.49 -0.32
C ASN A 474 -1.78 -11.68 -0.29
N GLU A 475 -0.95 -11.80 0.77
CA GLU A 475 0.28 -12.58 0.70
C GLU A 475 0.54 -13.44 1.94
N HIS A 476 1.01 -14.67 1.68
CA HIS A 476 1.66 -15.63 2.59
C HIS A 476 0.77 -16.23 3.68
N PHE A 477 -0.55 -16.09 3.63
CA PHE A 477 -1.45 -16.70 4.59
C PHE A 477 -1.45 -18.23 4.46
N GLN A 478 -1.65 -18.93 5.57
CA GLN A 478 -1.46 -20.37 5.65
C GLN A 478 -2.58 -21.20 4.97
N HIS A 479 -3.79 -20.60 4.85
CA HIS A 479 -4.91 -21.16 4.07
C HIS A 479 -5.15 -20.32 2.80
N TYR A 480 -6.43 -20.11 2.41
CA TYR A 480 -6.75 -19.26 1.27
C TYR A 480 -6.32 -17.81 1.54
N GLN A 481 -5.57 -17.19 0.62
CA GLN A 481 -5.23 -15.79 0.80
C GLN A 481 -6.52 -14.94 0.79
N THR A 482 -7.43 -15.23 -0.16
CA THR A 482 -8.75 -14.62 -0.25
C THR A 482 -9.82 -15.70 -0.32
N LEU A 483 -10.77 -15.67 0.63
CA LEU A 483 -11.95 -16.55 0.65
C LEU A 483 -13.20 -15.70 0.39
N TRP A 484 -13.93 -16.03 -0.68
CA TRP A 484 -15.11 -15.29 -1.11
C TRP A 484 -16.38 -16.12 -0.99
N ASN A 485 -17.26 -15.75 -0.07
CA ASN A 485 -18.53 -16.40 0.21
C ASN A 485 -19.75 -15.59 -0.24
N GLY A 486 -19.58 -14.29 -0.54
CA GLY A 486 -20.65 -13.40 -0.95
C GLY A 486 -20.99 -13.51 -2.44
N GLU A 487 -22.23 -13.20 -2.78
CA GLU A 487 -22.72 -13.16 -4.18
C GLU A 487 -22.34 -11.86 -4.88
N ARG A 488 -22.23 -11.89 -6.20
CA ARG A 488 -22.00 -10.74 -7.08
C ARG A 488 -20.76 -9.92 -6.76
N GLY A 489 -19.75 -10.60 -6.15
CA GLY A 489 -18.45 -10.02 -5.86
C GLY A 489 -17.69 -9.61 -7.12
N ARG A 490 -16.84 -8.58 -7.01
CA ARG A 490 -15.99 -8.11 -8.09
C ARG A 490 -14.59 -7.78 -7.60
N THR A 491 -13.58 -8.30 -8.29
CA THR A 491 -12.16 -7.97 -8.02
C THR A 491 -11.49 -7.45 -9.27
N TYR A 492 -10.94 -6.24 -9.19
CA TYR A 492 -10.14 -5.61 -10.25
C TYR A 492 -8.70 -5.50 -9.79
N PHE A 493 -7.85 -6.32 -10.34
CA PHE A 493 -6.47 -6.56 -9.96
C PHE A 493 -6.31 -7.28 -8.61
N TYR A 494 -5.70 -8.42 -8.69
CA TYR A 494 -5.26 -9.22 -7.56
C TYR A 494 -3.78 -9.54 -7.69
N GLN A 495 -3.03 -9.33 -6.63
CA GLN A 495 -1.65 -9.78 -6.52
C GLN A 495 -1.54 -10.64 -5.28
N SER A 496 -0.93 -11.80 -5.43
CA SER A 496 -0.76 -12.69 -4.31
C SER A 496 0.52 -13.51 -4.43
N GLU A 497 1.17 -13.64 -3.30
CA GLU A 497 2.27 -14.57 -3.09
C GLU A 497 1.82 -15.61 -2.06
N ILE A 498 1.89 -16.89 -2.46
CA ILE A 498 1.56 -17.98 -1.54
C ILE A 498 2.68 -18.17 -0.50
N PRO A 499 2.44 -18.89 0.62
CA PRO A 499 3.46 -19.05 1.66
C PRO A 499 4.78 -19.57 1.12
N TYR A 500 5.89 -18.94 1.50
CA TYR A 500 7.22 -19.27 1.00
C TYR A 500 7.85 -20.52 1.64
N LYS A 501 7.49 -20.84 2.89
CA LYS A 501 8.14 -21.89 3.68
C LYS A 501 7.12 -22.85 4.32
N PRO A 502 6.20 -23.46 3.53
CA PRO A 502 5.39 -24.53 4.10
C PRO A 502 6.31 -25.70 4.50
N PRO A 503 6.15 -26.29 5.69
CA PRO A 503 7.09 -27.28 6.20
C PRO A 503 7.01 -28.61 5.46
N SER A 504 5.84 -28.93 4.87
CA SER A 504 5.61 -30.07 3.99
C SER A 504 4.23 -29.96 3.32
N ILE A 505 3.97 -30.75 2.28
CA ILE A 505 2.62 -30.89 1.71
C ILE A 505 1.63 -31.44 2.74
N ALA A 506 2.04 -32.35 3.61
CA ALA A 506 1.17 -32.88 4.66
C ALA A 506 0.72 -31.82 5.67
N ALA A 507 1.57 -30.84 5.96
CA ALA A 507 1.25 -29.73 6.86
C ALA A 507 0.54 -28.56 6.15
N TRP A 508 0.55 -28.54 4.81
CA TRP A 508 -0.06 -27.50 3.99
C TRP A 508 -0.87 -28.14 2.87
N ASN A 509 -2.09 -28.57 3.18
CA ASN A 509 -3.00 -29.20 2.22
C ASN A 509 -4.46 -28.86 2.52
N ASP A 510 -5.27 -28.79 1.49
CA ASP A 510 -6.72 -28.65 1.55
C ASP A 510 -7.38 -30.00 1.23
N ASN A 511 -7.75 -30.76 2.28
CA ASN A 511 -8.44 -32.05 2.14
C ASN A 511 -7.78 -33.03 1.15
N GLY A 512 -6.44 -33.04 1.11
CA GLY A 512 -5.65 -33.91 0.24
C GLY A 512 -5.13 -33.23 -1.04
N ALA A 513 -5.63 -32.03 -1.41
CA ALA A 513 -5.04 -31.21 -2.44
C ALA A 513 -3.79 -30.49 -1.89
N ALA A 514 -2.74 -30.38 -2.70
CA ALA A 514 -1.49 -29.74 -2.30
C ALA A 514 -1.66 -28.21 -2.17
N GLY A 515 -1.52 -27.70 -0.95
CA GLY A 515 -1.70 -26.29 -0.61
C GLY A 515 -3.15 -25.84 -0.63
N PHE A 516 -3.34 -24.53 -0.45
CA PHE A 516 -4.63 -23.84 -0.53
C PHE A 516 -4.59 -22.86 -1.70
N ALA A 517 -5.60 -22.88 -2.55
CA ALA A 517 -5.72 -21.91 -3.64
C ALA A 517 -5.61 -20.46 -3.12
N SER A 518 -4.86 -19.63 -3.82
CA SER A 518 -4.70 -18.23 -3.40
C SER A 518 -6.03 -17.48 -3.43
N TYR A 519 -6.84 -17.69 -4.47
CA TYR A 519 -8.14 -17.05 -4.64
C TYR A 519 -9.23 -18.12 -4.67
N LYS A 520 -10.04 -18.17 -3.60
CA LYS A 520 -11.13 -19.14 -3.45
C LYS A 520 -12.48 -18.43 -3.49
N VAL A 521 -13.33 -18.83 -4.43
CA VAL A 521 -14.77 -18.52 -4.43
C VAL A 521 -15.52 -19.76 -4.00
N ALA A 522 -16.35 -19.65 -2.95
CA ALA A 522 -17.05 -20.78 -2.37
C ALA A 522 -18.05 -21.43 -3.35
N ASN A 523 -18.23 -22.74 -3.25
CA ASN A 523 -19.01 -23.52 -4.20
C ASN A 523 -20.50 -23.13 -4.30
N HIS A 524 -21.06 -22.48 -3.28
CA HIS A 524 -22.44 -22.00 -3.28
C HIS A 524 -22.65 -20.68 -4.02
N VAL A 525 -21.59 -19.92 -4.31
CA VAL A 525 -21.65 -18.65 -5.01
C VAL A 525 -22.01 -18.87 -6.47
N LYS A 526 -23.03 -18.19 -6.94
CA LYS A 526 -23.57 -18.33 -8.29
C LYS A 526 -23.06 -17.26 -9.25
N GLN A 527 -22.69 -16.10 -8.73
CA GLN A 527 -22.24 -14.97 -9.54
C GLN A 527 -21.01 -14.29 -8.90
N HIS A 528 -19.92 -14.20 -9.67
CA HIS A 528 -18.68 -13.53 -9.28
C HIS A 528 -17.91 -13.09 -10.52
N SER A 529 -17.08 -12.03 -10.39
CA SER A 529 -16.23 -11.61 -11.50
C SER A 529 -14.87 -11.13 -10.98
N ALA A 530 -13.79 -11.56 -11.63
CA ALA A 530 -12.45 -11.08 -11.31
C ALA A 530 -11.61 -10.89 -12.59
N TRP A 531 -10.76 -9.86 -12.56
CA TRP A 531 -9.87 -9.50 -13.67
C TRP A 531 -8.46 -9.28 -13.18
N GLY A 532 -7.48 -9.88 -13.89
CA GLY A 532 -6.07 -9.67 -13.64
C GLY A 532 -5.62 -10.28 -12.32
N LEU A 533 -5.76 -11.60 -12.16
CA LEU A 533 -5.26 -12.33 -11.02
C LEU A 533 -3.78 -12.70 -11.24
N GLY A 534 -2.86 -12.07 -10.52
CA GLY A 534 -1.46 -12.46 -10.43
C GLY A 534 -1.22 -13.32 -9.19
N ILE A 535 -0.85 -14.58 -9.37
CA ILE A 535 -0.65 -15.54 -8.28
C ILE A 535 0.72 -16.17 -8.42
N TYR A 536 1.55 -16.00 -7.38
CA TYR A 536 2.97 -16.28 -7.46
C TYR A 536 3.41 -17.24 -6.36
N SER A 537 4.32 -18.16 -6.75
CA SER A 537 5.01 -19.04 -5.82
C SER A 537 6.49 -18.74 -5.79
N PHE A 538 7.07 -18.71 -4.60
CA PHE A 538 8.50 -18.54 -4.40
C PHE A 538 8.94 -19.41 -3.22
N PHE A 539 8.77 -20.73 -3.36
CA PHE A 539 9.14 -21.63 -2.28
C PHE A 539 10.62 -21.52 -1.97
N ARG A 540 10.93 -21.33 -0.69
CA ARG A 540 12.30 -21.22 -0.18
C ARG A 540 12.44 -21.90 1.17
N GLY A 541 13.57 -22.42 1.46
CA GLY A 541 13.84 -23.20 2.68
C GLY A 541 14.83 -24.32 2.36
N GLU A 542 14.74 -25.43 3.06
CA GLU A 542 15.55 -26.62 2.73
C GLU A 542 15.18 -27.14 1.35
N PRO A 543 16.14 -27.26 0.40
CA PRO A 543 15.87 -27.65 -0.98
C PRO A 543 15.12 -28.97 -1.12
N THR A 544 15.39 -29.93 -0.25
CA THR A 544 14.71 -31.25 -0.21
C THR A 544 13.22 -31.16 0.06
N VAL A 545 12.78 -30.17 0.81
CA VAL A 545 11.36 -29.88 1.06
C VAL A 545 10.80 -29.00 -0.04
N SER A 546 11.46 -27.88 -0.32
CA SER A 546 10.96 -26.82 -1.22
C SER A 546 10.78 -27.29 -2.66
N ASN A 547 11.65 -28.20 -3.16
CA ASN A 547 11.54 -28.77 -4.51
C ASN A 547 10.29 -29.63 -4.71
N ASN A 548 9.76 -30.21 -3.62
CA ASN A 548 8.61 -31.12 -3.66
C ASN A 548 7.29 -30.42 -3.31
N VAL A 549 7.34 -29.12 -2.91
CA VAL A 549 6.14 -28.36 -2.60
C VAL A 549 5.57 -27.76 -3.89
N ARG A 550 4.33 -28.08 -4.18
CA ARG A 550 3.59 -27.49 -5.30
C ARG A 550 2.20 -27.08 -4.82
N LEU A 551 1.68 -26.03 -5.40
CA LEU A 551 0.29 -25.64 -5.21
C LEU A 551 -0.57 -26.37 -6.24
N GLU A 552 -1.65 -27.03 -5.82
CA GLU A 552 -2.49 -27.78 -6.74
C GLU A 552 -3.23 -26.85 -7.72
N ASN A 553 -3.93 -25.84 -7.20
CA ASN A 553 -4.64 -24.84 -8.00
C ASN A 553 -4.26 -23.43 -7.54
N ALA A 554 -3.92 -22.53 -8.45
CA ALA A 554 -3.71 -21.12 -8.09
C ALA A 554 -5.03 -20.45 -7.69
N ALA A 555 -6.11 -20.75 -8.38
CA ALA A 555 -7.46 -20.28 -8.05
C ALA A 555 -8.46 -21.43 -8.07
N GLU A 556 -9.52 -21.31 -7.25
CA GLU A 556 -10.65 -22.23 -7.22
C GLU A 556 -11.97 -21.47 -7.16
N VAL A 557 -12.88 -21.79 -8.08
CA VAL A 557 -14.17 -21.14 -8.21
C VAL A 557 -15.27 -22.14 -8.55
N PRO A 558 -16.54 -21.85 -8.24
CA PRO A 558 -17.64 -22.77 -8.57
C PRO A 558 -17.84 -22.87 -10.09
N ASN A 559 -18.30 -24.05 -10.53
CA ASN A 559 -18.71 -24.27 -11.92
C ASN A 559 -20.09 -23.64 -12.15
N SER A 560 -20.12 -22.32 -12.38
CA SER A 560 -21.33 -21.56 -12.64
C SER A 560 -21.13 -20.68 -13.89
N PRO A 561 -22.13 -20.58 -14.79
CA PRO A 561 -22.00 -19.77 -16.01
C PRO A 561 -21.87 -18.27 -15.74
N ASN A 562 -22.23 -17.81 -14.53
CA ASN A 562 -22.14 -16.40 -14.15
C ASN A 562 -20.91 -16.13 -13.26
N VAL A 563 -20.01 -17.09 -13.11
CA VAL A 563 -18.70 -16.87 -12.48
C VAL A 563 -17.69 -16.64 -13.61
N HIS A 564 -17.13 -15.45 -13.63
CA HIS A 564 -16.25 -14.97 -14.68
C HIS A 564 -14.89 -14.62 -14.10
N ILE A 565 -13.88 -15.41 -14.41
CA ILE A 565 -12.48 -15.08 -14.09
C ILE A 565 -11.77 -14.81 -15.41
N THR A 566 -11.24 -13.60 -15.52
CA THR A 566 -10.62 -13.14 -16.76
C THR A 566 -9.19 -12.70 -16.48
N HIS A 567 -8.23 -13.25 -17.21
CA HIS A 567 -6.80 -12.94 -17.12
C HIS A 567 -6.17 -13.39 -15.80
N ILE A 568 -5.55 -14.56 -15.81
CA ILE A 568 -4.73 -15.08 -14.72
C ILE A 568 -3.27 -15.12 -15.17
N ALA A 569 -2.38 -14.60 -14.36
CA ALA A 569 -0.94 -14.68 -14.55
C ALA A 569 -0.31 -15.41 -13.36
N ASN A 570 0.32 -16.56 -13.60
CA ASN A 570 1.04 -17.29 -12.56
C ASN A 570 2.54 -17.22 -12.83
N PHE A 571 3.34 -17.09 -11.77
CA PHE A 571 4.79 -17.20 -11.86
C PHE A 571 5.31 -18.09 -10.74
N ALA A 572 6.29 -18.94 -11.05
CA ALA A 572 7.01 -19.74 -10.06
C ALA A 572 8.47 -19.29 -10.01
N GLY A 573 8.96 -18.99 -8.81
CA GLY A 573 10.30 -18.45 -8.59
C GLY A 573 11.35 -19.52 -8.32
N LEU A 574 11.78 -19.69 -7.08
CA LEU A 574 13.01 -20.40 -6.73
C LEU A 574 12.90 -21.94 -6.79
N PHE A 575 11.82 -22.51 -6.19
CA PHE A 575 11.58 -23.95 -6.11
C PHE A 575 10.09 -24.25 -6.28
N GLY A 576 9.77 -25.54 -6.50
CA GLY A 576 8.41 -26.05 -6.58
C GLY A 576 7.67 -25.55 -7.82
N GLY A 577 6.42 -25.15 -7.67
CA GLY A 577 5.60 -24.63 -8.77
C GLY A 577 4.11 -24.64 -8.47
N ILE A 578 3.32 -24.46 -9.51
CA ILE A 578 1.85 -24.49 -9.47
C ILE A 578 1.38 -25.53 -10.50
N ASN A 579 0.56 -26.52 -10.09
CA ASN A 579 0.13 -27.61 -10.97
C ASN A 579 -0.92 -27.13 -11.99
N HIS A 580 -1.91 -26.36 -11.54
CA HIS A 580 -3.00 -25.88 -12.38
C HIS A 580 -3.31 -24.42 -12.10
N VAL A 581 -3.73 -23.71 -13.14
CA VAL A 581 -4.09 -22.30 -13.03
C VAL A 581 -5.40 -22.13 -12.26
N ILE A 582 -6.43 -22.93 -12.58
CA ILE A 582 -7.75 -22.83 -11.96
C ILE A 582 -8.51 -24.14 -12.10
N ASN A 583 -9.07 -24.67 -11.00
CA ASN A 583 -9.97 -25.83 -10.98
C ASN A 583 -9.43 -27.07 -11.73
N GLY A 584 -8.17 -27.39 -11.63
CA GLY A 584 -7.54 -28.47 -12.39
C GLY A 584 -7.33 -28.17 -13.89
N LEU A 585 -7.52 -26.91 -14.30
CA LEU A 585 -7.37 -26.46 -15.68
C LEU A 585 -6.15 -25.54 -15.84
N GLY A 586 -5.68 -25.43 -17.08
CA GLY A 586 -4.51 -24.64 -17.46
C GLY A 586 -3.19 -25.38 -17.26
N PRO A 587 -2.12 -24.94 -17.93
CA PRO A 587 -0.81 -25.57 -17.83
C PRO A 587 -0.20 -25.38 -16.43
N ALA A 588 0.69 -26.28 -16.05
CA ALA A 588 1.53 -26.09 -14.88
C ALA A 588 2.44 -24.86 -15.08
N THR A 589 2.80 -24.21 -13.99
CA THR A 589 3.80 -23.13 -13.98
C THR A 589 5.05 -23.66 -13.29
N GLU A 590 6.11 -23.82 -14.07
CA GLU A 590 7.40 -24.31 -13.59
C GLU A 590 8.32 -23.15 -13.18
N VAL A 591 9.39 -23.49 -12.47
CA VAL A 591 10.35 -22.49 -11.97
C VAL A 591 10.93 -21.66 -13.13
N GLY A 592 10.84 -20.34 -13.00
CA GLY A 592 11.28 -19.36 -13.99
C GLY A 592 10.25 -19.05 -15.08
N GLU A 593 9.08 -19.68 -15.05
CA GLU A 593 8.02 -19.50 -16.06
C GLU A 593 6.93 -18.54 -15.63
N LEU A 594 6.43 -17.77 -16.59
CA LEU A 594 5.21 -16.98 -16.50
C LEU A 594 4.12 -17.63 -17.35
N THR A 595 3.09 -18.12 -16.69
CA THR A 595 1.91 -18.70 -17.34
C THR A 595 0.80 -17.66 -17.42
N LEU A 596 0.31 -17.39 -18.65
CA LEU A 596 -0.84 -16.52 -18.89
C LEU A 596 -2.03 -17.37 -19.31
N TYR A 597 -3.17 -17.18 -18.66
CA TYR A 597 -4.36 -18.01 -18.88
C TYR A 597 -5.64 -17.16 -18.88
N HIS A 598 -6.58 -17.47 -19.81
CA HIS A 598 -7.81 -16.71 -19.94
C HIS A 598 -8.77 -16.83 -18.75
N GLY A 599 -8.66 -17.87 -17.96
CA GLY A 599 -9.55 -18.15 -16.82
C GLY A 599 -10.78 -18.96 -17.20
N VAL A 600 -11.89 -18.76 -16.47
CA VAL A 600 -13.17 -19.45 -16.69
C VAL A 600 -14.26 -18.46 -17.11
N ASN A 601 -15.07 -18.83 -18.11
CA ASN A 601 -16.12 -17.96 -18.69
C ASN A 601 -15.62 -16.51 -18.90
N PRO A 602 -14.49 -16.29 -19.55
CA PRO A 602 -13.88 -14.97 -19.62
C PRO A 602 -14.82 -13.98 -20.32
N GLN A 603 -15.03 -12.82 -19.69
CA GLN A 603 -15.79 -11.74 -20.31
C GLN A 603 -14.86 -10.92 -21.22
N PRO A 604 -15.25 -10.66 -22.48
CA PRO A 604 -14.50 -9.72 -23.29
C PRO A 604 -14.53 -8.33 -22.62
N PRO A 605 -13.45 -7.54 -22.74
CA PRO A 605 -13.47 -6.17 -22.28
C PRO A 605 -14.61 -5.44 -22.99
N LYS A 606 -15.47 -4.75 -22.23
CA LYS A 606 -16.49 -3.90 -22.84
C LYS A 606 -15.78 -2.86 -23.70
N ALA A 607 -16.10 -2.82 -24.98
CA ALA A 607 -15.58 -1.79 -25.87
C ALA A 607 -15.86 -0.40 -25.26
N ALA A 608 -14.87 0.49 -25.35
CA ALA A 608 -15.11 1.89 -25.00
C ALA A 608 -16.20 2.44 -25.93
N PRO A 609 -17.19 3.16 -25.39
CA PRO A 609 -18.20 3.83 -26.22
C PRO A 609 -17.54 4.89 -27.10
#